data_57f230129c1f6ff963ff99b65e771646
#
_entry.id   57f230129c1f6ff963ff99b65e771646
#
_cell.length_a   1.000
_cell.length_b   1.000
_cell.length_c   1.000
_cell.angle_alpha   90.00
_cell.angle_beta   90.00
_cell.angle_gamma   90.00
#
_symmetry.space_group_name_H-M   'P 1'
#
loop_
_entity.id
_entity.type
_entity.pdbx_description
1 polymer ?
#
loop_
_entity_poly.entity_id
_entity_poly.type
_entity_poly.pdbx_seq_one_letter_code
_entity_poly.pdbx_strand_id
1 'polypeptide(L)'
;MPKFYIKPMSDLNNSVKHNSYFEGKVQSLGLDTDKGIATVGVMKKGTYQFSTSTVETIIVVSGVMDIKLPEGVWNKYNEEEKFEVPANSKFDIVCDTDVAYICYYA
;
A
#
# COMPACT_ATOMS: atom_id res chain seq x y z
N MET A 1 -25.71 5.20 14.56
CA MET A 1 -25.26 6.51 15.05
C MET A 1 -23.88 6.39 15.67
N PRO A 2 -22.90 7.08 15.17
CA PRO A 2 -21.59 7.02 15.78
C PRO A 2 -21.59 7.66 17.17
N LYS A 3 -20.82 7.08 18.07
CA LYS A 3 -20.61 7.65 19.37
C LYS A 3 -19.42 8.59 19.33
N PHE A 4 -19.57 9.72 19.98
CA PHE A 4 -18.46 10.60 20.23
C PHE A 4 -17.90 10.31 21.62
N TYR A 5 -16.60 10.13 21.69
CA TYR A 5 -15.93 10.08 22.97
C TYR A 5 -14.59 10.79 22.84
N ILE A 6 -14.12 11.29 23.97
CA ILE A 6 -12.89 12.06 24.02
C ILE A 6 -11.78 11.13 24.48
N LYS A 7 -10.74 11.00 23.70
CA LYS A 7 -9.57 10.22 24.07
C LYS A 7 -8.69 11.01 25.03
N PRO A 8 -7.92 10.32 25.88
CA PRO A 8 -6.95 10.99 26.75
C PRO A 8 -5.97 11.86 25.94
N MET A 9 -5.50 12.92 26.55
CA MET A 9 -4.55 13.83 25.90
C MET A 9 -3.26 13.13 25.43
N SER A 10 -2.86 12.06 26.12
CA SER A 10 -1.69 11.29 25.75
C SER A 10 -1.80 10.67 24.35
N ASP A 11 -3.02 10.45 23.83
CA ASP A 11 -3.23 9.87 22.49
C ASP A 11 -3.03 10.90 21.38
N LEU A 12 -2.96 12.18 21.70
CA LEU A 12 -2.77 13.23 20.70
C LEU A 12 -1.41 13.16 20.00
N ASN A 13 -0.45 12.44 20.60
CA ASN A 13 0.88 12.28 20.02
C ASN A 13 0.94 11.12 19.01
N ASN A 14 -0.14 10.33 18.93
CA ASN A 14 -0.22 9.17 18.02
C ASN A 14 -0.93 9.58 16.75
N SER A 15 -0.17 10.11 15.81
CA SER A 15 -0.70 10.55 14.52
C SER A 15 -0.62 9.44 13.48
N VAL A 16 -1.50 9.50 12.52
CA VAL A 16 -1.43 8.64 11.33
C VAL A 16 -0.19 9.05 10.54
N LYS A 17 0.63 8.07 10.19
CA LYS A 17 1.82 8.32 9.39
C LYS A 17 1.44 8.51 7.93
N HIS A 18 1.95 9.58 7.31
CA HIS A 18 1.73 9.89 5.90
C HIS A 18 3.02 9.67 5.11
N ASN A 19 2.92 8.96 4.00
CA ASN A 19 4.03 8.74 3.08
C ASN A 19 3.67 9.28 1.70
N SER A 20 4.64 9.88 1.03
CA SER A 20 4.44 10.43 -0.31
C SER A 20 5.66 10.09 -1.17
N TYR A 21 5.41 9.59 -2.36
CA TYR A 21 6.44 9.18 -3.31
C TYR A 21 6.13 9.71 -4.70
N PHE A 22 7.14 9.80 -5.55
CA PHE A 22 6.98 10.22 -6.96
C PHE A 22 6.22 11.54 -7.08
N GLU A 23 6.68 12.56 -6.32
CA GLU A 23 6.08 13.89 -6.34
C GLU A 23 4.59 13.91 -6.02
N GLY A 24 4.18 13.04 -5.10
CA GLY A 24 2.79 12.97 -4.65
C GLY A 24 1.88 12.09 -5.49
N LYS A 25 2.39 11.42 -6.51
CA LYS A 25 1.56 10.53 -7.33
C LYS A 25 1.19 9.25 -6.62
N VAL A 26 1.97 8.85 -5.63
CA VAL A 26 1.67 7.71 -4.75
C VAL A 26 1.71 8.22 -3.32
N GLN A 27 0.62 8.03 -2.60
CA GLN A 27 0.53 8.44 -1.20
C GLN A 27 -0.14 7.36 -0.39
N SER A 28 0.31 7.19 0.85
CA SER A 28 -0.28 6.20 1.74
C SER A 28 -0.33 6.71 3.17
N LEU A 29 -1.23 6.12 3.95
CA LEU A 29 -1.40 6.38 5.36
C LEU A 29 -1.15 5.09 6.12
N GLY A 30 -0.35 5.16 7.18
CA GLY A 30 0.01 4.00 7.99
C GLY A 30 -1.02 3.74 9.08
N LEU A 31 -1.18 2.48 9.43
CA LEU A 31 -2.03 2.06 10.54
C LEU A 31 -1.46 0.79 11.17
N ASP A 32 -1.84 0.56 12.42
CA ASP A 32 -1.54 -0.69 13.11
C ASP A 32 -2.77 -1.59 13.01
N THR A 33 -2.55 -2.83 12.63
CA THR A 33 -3.62 -3.83 12.53
C THR A 33 -3.29 -5.04 13.39
N ASP A 34 -4.23 -5.92 13.58
CA ASP A 34 -4.00 -7.20 14.27
C ASP A 34 -3.06 -8.12 13.49
N LYS A 35 -2.80 -7.79 12.23
CA LYS A 35 -1.83 -8.49 11.37
C LYS A 35 -0.50 -7.74 11.25
N GLY A 36 -0.29 -6.72 12.08
CA GLY A 36 0.90 -5.88 12.06
C GLY A 36 0.69 -4.54 11.37
N ILE A 37 1.79 -3.87 11.08
CA ILE A 37 1.77 -2.57 10.44
C ILE A 37 1.29 -2.71 8.99
N ALA A 38 0.44 -1.79 8.57
CA ALA A 38 -0.06 -1.75 7.19
C ALA A 38 -0.13 -0.30 6.70
N THR A 39 -0.26 -0.14 5.39
CA THR A 39 -0.57 1.15 4.77
C THR A 39 -1.76 1.00 3.86
N VAL A 40 -2.56 2.06 3.78
CA VAL A 40 -3.63 2.21 2.78
C VAL A 40 -3.18 3.31 1.85
N GLY A 41 -3.15 3.04 0.56
CA GLY A 41 -2.58 3.97 -0.39
C GLY A 41 -3.37 4.15 -1.66
N VAL A 42 -2.97 5.19 -2.39
CA VAL A 42 -3.52 5.53 -3.69
C VAL A 42 -2.36 5.81 -4.63
N MET A 43 -2.45 5.26 -5.83
CA MET A 43 -1.51 5.53 -6.93
C MET A 43 -2.25 6.15 -8.09
N LYS A 44 -1.73 7.25 -8.62
CA LYS A 44 -2.21 7.79 -9.88
C LYS A 44 -1.80 6.85 -11.02
N LYS A 45 -2.58 6.84 -12.08
CA LYS A 45 -2.21 6.18 -13.34
C LYS A 45 -0.74 6.44 -13.67
N GLY A 46 0.03 5.40 -13.97
CA GLY A 46 1.44 5.55 -14.29
C GLY A 46 2.24 4.27 -14.13
N THR A 47 3.55 4.42 -14.22
CA THR A 47 4.53 3.34 -14.10
C THR A 47 5.46 3.66 -12.94
N TYR A 48 5.67 2.68 -12.04
CA TYR A 48 6.45 2.88 -10.82
C TYR A 48 7.37 1.69 -10.57
N GLN A 49 8.45 1.94 -9.84
CA GLN A 49 9.29 0.89 -9.29
C GLN A 49 9.50 1.13 -7.81
N PHE A 50 9.24 0.11 -7.01
CA PHE A 50 9.43 0.16 -5.56
C PHE A 50 10.42 -0.90 -5.10
N SER A 51 11.03 -0.63 -3.95
CA SER A 51 11.93 -1.57 -3.27
C SER A 51 11.32 -1.97 -1.94
N THR A 52 11.55 -3.22 -1.55
CA THR A 52 11.11 -3.74 -0.27
C THR A 52 12.29 -3.99 0.65
N SER A 53 12.09 -3.85 1.95
CA SER A 53 13.03 -4.30 2.98
C SER A 53 12.48 -5.51 3.74
N THR A 54 11.16 -5.66 3.77
CA THR A 54 10.47 -6.81 4.34
C THR A 54 9.57 -7.42 3.27
N VAL A 55 9.03 -8.59 3.54
CA VAL A 55 7.98 -9.16 2.68
C VAL A 55 6.77 -8.24 2.74
N GLU A 56 6.17 -7.96 1.59
CA GLU A 56 4.96 -7.15 1.51
C GLU A 56 3.84 -7.95 0.87
N THR A 57 2.67 -7.90 1.49
CA THR A 57 1.45 -8.47 0.91
C THR A 57 0.54 -7.31 0.51
N ILE A 58 0.25 -7.21 -0.77
CA ILE A 58 -0.52 -6.09 -1.32
C ILE A 58 -1.85 -6.61 -1.84
N ILE A 59 -2.93 -5.94 -1.45
CA ILE A 59 -4.29 -6.25 -1.88
C ILE A 59 -4.82 -5.05 -2.67
N VAL A 60 -5.31 -5.30 -3.87
CA VAL A 60 -5.93 -4.25 -4.69
C VAL A 60 -7.32 -3.97 -4.14
N VAL A 61 -7.59 -2.72 -3.79
CA VAL A 61 -8.90 -2.28 -3.30
C VAL A 61 -9.77 -1.78 -4.45
N SER A 62 -9.17 -0.99 -5.35
CA SER A 62 -9.88 -0.44 -6.49
C SER A 62 -8.91 -0.28 -7.65
N GLY A 63 -9.37 -0.59 -8.85
CA GLY A 63 -8.56 -0.51 -10.05
C GLY A 63 -7.85 -1.83 -10.35
N VAL A 64 -6.82 -1.76 -11.19
CA VAL A 64 -6.06 -2.92 -11.64
C VAL A 64 -4.58 -2.58 -11.60
N MET A 65 -3.77 -3.50 -11.09
CA MET A 65 -2.31 -3.37 -11.05
C MET A 65 -1.67 -4.45 -11.90
N ASP A 66 -0.79 -4.04 -12.82
CA ASP A 66 0.10 -4.96 -13.49
C ASP A 66 1.43 -4.96 -12.75
N ILE A 67 1.89 -6.13 -12.33
CA ILE A 67 3.05 -6.29 -11.45
C ILE A 67 4.07 -7.21 -12.09
N LYS A 68 5.32 -6.80 -12.03
CA LYS A 68 6.44 -7.66 -12.38
C LYS A 68 7.36 -7.80 -11.18
N LEU A 69 7.43 -9.01 -10.63
CA LEU A 69 8.34 -9.35 -9.54
C LEU A 69 9.74 -9.63 -10.10
N PRO A 70 10.77 -9.63 -9.24
CA PRO A 70 12.13 -9.93 -9.70
C PRO A 70 12.18 -11.26 -10.45
N GLU A 71 12.82 -11.27 -11.62
CA GLU A 71 12.97 -12.44 -12.48
C GLU A 71 11.65 -13.09 -12.90
N GLY A 72 10.55 -12.38 -12.71
CA GLY A 72 9.22 -12.87 -13.03
C GLY A 72 8.70 -12.30 -14.35
N VAL A 73 7.47 -12.65 -14.63
CA VAL A 73 6.70 -12.11 -15.76
C VAL A 73 5.65 -11.13 -15.23
N TRP A 74 5.07 -10.35 -16.11
CA TRP A 74 3.98 -9.46 -15.76
C TRP A 74 2.73 -10.25 -15.41
N ASN A 75 2.11 -9.92 -14.27
CA ASN A 75 0.83 -10.48 -13.84
C ASN A 75 -0.13 -9.34 -13.53
N LYS A 76 -1.38 -9.54 -13.89
CA LYS A 76 -2.45 -8.57 -13.65
C LYS A 76 -3.22 -8.96 -12.39
N TYR A 77 -3.43 -7.98 -11.52
CA TYR A 77 -4.21 -8.17 -10.28
C TYR A 77 -5.40 -7.22 -10.29
N ASN A 78 -6.58 -7.81 -10.17
CA ASN A 78 -7.86 -7.10 -10.15
C ASN A 78 -8.28 -6.80 -8.71
N GLU A 79 -9.38 -6.10 -8.55
CA GLU A 79 -9.92 -5.78 -7.23
C GLU A 79 -10.08 -7.04 -6.38
N GLU A 80 -9.70 -6.93 -5.11
CA GLU A 80 -9.72 -7.98 -4.10
C GLU A 80 -8.62 -9.04 -4.26
N GLU A 81 -7.90 -9.02 -5.35
CA GLU A 81 -6.77 -9.93 -5.53
C GLU A 81 -5.53 -9.42 -4.80
N LYS A 82 -4.68 -10.35 -4.39
CA LYS A 82 -3.47 -10.02 -3.64
C LYS A 82 -2.25 -10.68 -4.26
N PHE A 83 -1.10 -10.09 -3.98
CA PHE A 83 0.19 -10.67 -4.33
C PHE A 83 1.20 -10.39 -3.22
N GLU A 84 2.24 -11.20 -3.16
CA GLU A 84 3.29 -11.08 -2.18
C GLU A 84 4.60 -10.71 -2.87
N VAL A 85 5.32 -9.73 -2.32
CA VAL A 85 6.62 -9.30 -2.82
C VAL A 85 7.68 -9.74 -1.81
N PRO A 86 8.76 -10.43 -2.25
CA PRO A 86 9.84 -10.85 -1.34
C PRO A 86 10.54 -9.66 -0.71
N ALA A 87 11.19 -9.91 0.44
CA ALA A 87 12.03 -8.91 1.08
C ALA A 87 13.25 -8.57 0.21
N ASN A 88 13.78 -7.37 0.39
CA ASN A 88 15.01 -6.92 -0.27
C ASN A 88 14.96 -7.05 -1.79
N SER A 89 13.83 -6.69 -2.37
CA SER A 89 13.54 -6.84 -3.79
C SER A 89 13.07 -5.54 -4.40
N LYS A 90 13.19 -5.44 -5.73
CA LYS A 90 12.57 -4.38 -6.51
C LYS A 90 11.45 -5.00 -7.34
N PHE A 91 10.35 -4.27 -7.48
CA PHE A 91 9.27 -4.72 -8.35
C PHE A 91 8.69 -3.55 -9.13
N ASP A 92 8.16 -3.87 -10.31
CA ASP A 92 7.63 -2.88 -11.23
C ASP A 92 6.11 -2.91 -11.21
N ILE A 93 5.49 -1.74 -11.31
CA ILE A 93 4.04 -1.57 -11.29
C ILE A 93 3.64 -0.73 -12.50
N VAL A 94 2.61 -1.18 -13.20
CA VAL A 94 1.93 -0.37 -14.22
C VAL A 94 0.46 -0.28 -13.82
N CYS A 95 -0.04 0.95 -13.74
CA CYS A 95 -1.45 1.22 -13.47
C CYS A 95 -2.02 2.00 -14.64
N ASP A 96 -2.96 1.41 -15.38
CA ASP A 96 -3.63 2.08 -16.49
C ASP A 96 -4.69 3.06 -16.02
N THR A 97 -5.12 2.93 -14.78
CA THR A 97 -6.06 3.83 -14.09
C THR A 97 -5.54 4.09 -12.70
N ASP A 98 -6.16 5.01 -11.97
CA ASP A 98 -5.83 5.20 -10.56
C ASP A 98 -6.17 3.95 -9.76
N VAL A 99 -5.35 3.63 -8.77
CA VAL A 99 -5.47 2.41 -7.95
C VAL A 99 -5.47 2.77 -6.48
N ALA A 100 -6.31 2.07 -5.72
CA ALA A 100 -6.24 2.05 -4.26
C ALA A 100 -5.81 0.65 -3.80
N TYR A 101 -5.01 0.58 -2.74
CA TYR A 101 -4.44 -0.68 -2.26
C TYR A 101 -4.23 -0.68 -0.76
N ILE A 102 -4.09 -1.88 -0.20
CA ILE A 102 -3.62 -2.08 1.18
C ILE A 102 -2.34 -2.88 1.10
N CYS A 103 -1.31 -2.47 1.84
CA CYS A 103 -0.05 -3.18 1.94
C CYS A 103 0.21 -3.58 3.38
N TYR A 104 0.44 -4.88 3.61
CA TYR A 104 0.85 -5.41 4.92
C TYR A 104 2.35 -5.70 4.87
N TYR A 105 3.05 -5.28 5.90
CA TYR A 105 4.50 -5.47 6.04
C TYR A 105 4.77 -6.58 7.05
N ALA A 106 5.41 -7.63 6.62
CA ALA A 106 5.67 -8.79 7.47
C ALA A 106 7.00 -8.69 8.24
#